data_55213354e823fadd70abc78f1fd77d9b
#
_entry.id   55213354e823fadd70abc78f1fd77d9b
#
_cell.length_a   1.000
_cell.length_b   1.000
_cell.length_c   1.000
_cell.angle_alpha   90.00
_cell.angle_beta   90.00
_cell.angle_gamma   90.00
#
_symmetry.space_group_name_H-M   'P 1'
#
loop_
_entity.id
_entity.type
_entity.pdbx_description
1 polymer ?
#
loop_
_entity_poly.entity_id
_entity_poly.type
_entity_poly.pdbx_seq_one_letter_code
_entity_poly.pdbx_strand_id
1 'polypeptide(L)'
;MRILVVEDERDLNRIIVKRLTAARYSVDACYDGLEALDYLAGADYDAAIFDVMMPRMDGFEAVRRMRERGDATPVLFLTARDAVSDRVAGLDLGANDYLVKPFSFDELLARIRVMTRKSAGASTSVYTCGDLTLDEASHTVTRADQKIELSAKEFGVLDCLIRNKGSVLSRETIENNVWNYDWEGGTNVVDVYMSYLRRKVDSGFEKKLIHTVRGVGWVLREE
;
A
#
# COMPACT_ATOMS: atom_id res chain seq x y z
N MET A 1 -0.28 -3.19 -1.23
CA MET A 1 -0.22 -1.90 -0.54
C MET A 1 -0.64 -0.79 -1.48
N ARG A 2 -1.50 0.10 -1.00
CA ARG A 2 -2.07 1.20 -1.77
C ARG A 2 -1.57 2.55 -1.25
N ILE A 3 -1.03 3.39 -2.13
CA ILE A 3 -0.42 4.68 -1.80
C ILE A 3 -1.19 5.79 -2.53
N LEU A 4 -1.56 6.84 -1.80
CA LEU A 4 -2.07 8.07 -2.39
C LEU A 4 -0.90 9.04 -2.63
N VAL A 5 -0.81 9.61 -3.83
CA VAL A 5 0.17 10.64 -4.19
C VAL A 5 -0.56 11.94 -4.48
N VAL A 6 -0.27 12.97 -3.69
CA VAL A 6 -0.88 14.30 -3.76
C VAL A 6 0.22 15.32 -4.08
N GLU A 7 0.30 15.74 -5.33
CA GLU A 7 1.38 16.60 -5.86
C GLU A 7 0.81 17.38 -7.04
N ASP A 8 0.84 18.70 -7.01
CA ASP A 8 0.26 19.56 -8.05
C ASP A 8 1.14 19.66 -9.29
N GLU A 9 2.47 19.50 -9.16
CA GLU A 9 3.37 19.46 -10.30
C GLU A 9 3.22 18.14 -11.06
N ARG A 10 2.48 18.18 -12.17
CA ARG A 10 2.08 16.99 -12.94
C ARG A 10 3.24 16.09 -13.36
N ASP A 11 4.39 16.67 -13.70
CA ASP A 11 5.55 15.89 -14.14
C ASP A 11 6.20 15.15 -12.96
N LEU A 12 6.34 15.81 -11.80
CA LEU A 12 6.83 15.17 -10.57
C LEU A 12 5.85 14.09 -10.09
N ASN A 13 4.55 14.39 -10.04
CA ASN A 13 3.50 13.44 -9.70
C ASN A 13 3.61 12.18 -10.56
N ARG A 14 3.65 12.33 -11.89
CA ARG A 14 3.77 11.19 -12.83
C ARG A 14 5.04 10.37 -12.59
N ILE A 15 6.16 11.01 -12.27
CA ILE A 15 7.43 10.30 -11.99
C ILE A 15 7.31 9.51 -10.67
N ILE A 16 6.76 10.12 -9.63
CA ILE A 16 6.53 9.44 -8.33
C ILE A 16 5.63 8.22 -8.54
N VAL A 17 4.47 8.39 -9.19
CA VAL A 17 3.54 7.31 -9.51
C VAL A 17 4.23 6.19 -10.29
N LYS A 18 4.98 6.53 -11.34
CA LYS A 18 5.73 5.54 -12.13
C LYS A 18 6.73 4.74 -11.30
N ARG A 19 7.47 5.41 -10.40
CA ARG A 19 8.47 4.77 -9.54
C ARG A 19 7.83 3.86 -8.49
N LEU A 20 6.74 4.32 -7.86
CA LEU A 20 5.99 3.51 -6.90
C LEU A 20 5.33 2.29 -7.55
N THR A 21 4.72 2.48 -8.74
CA THR A 21 4.13 1.38 -9.50
C THR A 21 5.20 0.35 -9.92
N ALA A 22 6.39 0.80 -10.34
CA ALA A 22 7.52 -0.08 -10.63
C ALA A 22 7.99 -0.85 -9.38
N ALA A 23 7.88 -0.23 -8.19
CA ALA A 23 8.12 -0.87 -6.89
C ALA A 23 6.92 -1.69 -6.39
N ARG A 24 5.92 -1.96 -7.25
CA ARG A 24 4.76 -2.81 -7.03
C ARG A 24 3.70 -2.31 -6.04
N TYR A 25 3.70 -1.02 -5.73
CA TYR A 25 2.58 -0.39 -5.04
C TYR A 25 1.40 -0.18 -6.00
N SER A 26 0.16 -0.27 -5.49
CA SER A 26 -1.02 0.31 -6.13
C SER A 26 -1.02 1.79 -5.81
N VAL A 27 -1.16 2.66 -6.81
CA VAL A 27 -0.99 4.10 -6.62
C VAL A 27 -2.16 4.84 -7.22
N ASP A 28 -2.77 5.69 -6.42
CA ASP A 28 -3.69 6.72 -6.87
C ASP A 28 -3.00 8.07 -6.84
N ALA A 29 -3.39 8.96 -7.74
CA ALA A 29 -2.79 10.28 -7.89
C ALA A 29 -3.86 11.36 -7.92
N CYS A 30 -3.65 12.41 -7.14
CA CYS A 30 -4.43 13.64 -7.18
C CYS A 30 -3.51 14.86 -7.11
N TYR A 31 -4.09 16.04 -7.32
CA TYR A 31 -3.29 17.23 -7.63
C TYR A 31 -3.51 18.39 -6.67
N ASP A 32 -4.32 18.20 -5.63
CA ASP A 32 -4.53 19.16 -4.54
C ASP A 32 -5.18 18.51 -3.31
N GLY A 33 -5.22 19.27 -2.21
CA GLY A 33 -5.72 18.77 -0.94
C GLY A 33 -7.21 18.46 -0.89
N LEU A 34 -8.05 19.13 -1.71
CA LEU A 34 -9.49 18.85 -1.76
C LEU A 34 -9.75 17.49 -2.40
N GLU A 35 -9.14 17.27 -3.57
CA GLU A 35 -9.22 16.01 -4.28
C GLU A 35 -8.68 14.86 -3.41
N ALA A 36 -7.59 15.10 -2.67
CA ALA A 36 -7.03 14.12 -1.73
C ALA A 36 -8.03 13.69 -0.65
N LEU A 37 -8.79 14.63 -0.08
CA LEU A 37 -9.80 14.33 0.94
C LEU A 37 -10.97 13.49 0.39
N ASP A 38 -11.32 13.64 -0.88
CA ASP A 38 -12.35 12.82 -1.54
C ASP A 38 -11.83 11.39 -1.75
N TYR A 39 -10.58 11.22 -2.19
CA TYR A 39 -9.95 9.91 -2.33
C TYR A 39 -9.84 9.17 -1.00
N LEU A 40 -9.41 9.87 0.06
CA LEU A 40 -9.30 9.30 1.41
C LEU A 40 -10.66 8.93 2.02
N ALA A 41 -11.73 9.63 1.63
CA ALA A 41 -13.08 9.28 2.06
C ALA A 41 -13.65 8.06 1.31
N GLY A 42 -13.18 7.81 0.09
CA GLY A 42 -13.67 6.74 -0.78
C GLY A 42 -12.89 5.44 -0.72
N ALA A 43 -11.68 5.43 -0.15
CA ALA A 43 -10.82 4.24 -0.13
C ALA A 43 -9.80 4.27 1.02
N ASP A 44 -9.39 3.08 1.47
CA ASP A 44 -8.32 2.91 2.45
C ASP A 44 -6.94 2.95 1.78
N TYR A 45 -6.00 3.65 2.41
CA TYR A 45 -4.62 3.75 1.98
C TYR A 45 -3.65 3.29 3.07
N ASP A 46 -2.59 2.59 2.66
CA ASP A 46 -1.51 2.17 3.57
C ASP A 46 -0.56 3.32 3.91
N ALA A 47 -0.44 4.31 3.01
CA ALA A 47 0.23 5.59 3.24
C ALA A 47 -0.24 6.64 2.22
N ALA A 48 -0.04 7.92 2.55
CA ALA A 48 -0.24 9.04 1.65
C ALA A 48 1.01 9.91 1.60
N ILE A 49 1.34 10.39 0.39
CA ILE A 49 2.44 11.31 0.12
C ILE A 49 1.81 12.64 -0.26
N PHE A 50 2.12 13.70 0.49
CA PHE A 50 1.57 15.02 0.25
C PHE A 50 2.67 16.03 -0.06
N ASP A 51 2.55 16.77 -1.14
CA ASP A 51 3.26 18.04 -1.22
C ASP A 51 2.66 19.02 -0.19
N VAL A 52 3.52 19.81 0.43
CA VAL A 52 3.09 20.86 1.35
C VAL A 52 2.46 22.02 0.58
N MET A 53 3.07 22.41 -0.53
CA MET A 53 2.71 23.63 -1.27
C MET A 53 1.85 23.31 -2.49
N MET A 54 0.54 23.31 -2.33
CA MET A 54 -0.41 23.05 -3.42
C MET A 54 -1.48 24.13 -3.52
N PRO A 55 -2.06 24.33 -4.73
CA PRO A 55 -3.18 25.24 -4.91
C PRO A 55 -4.46 24.74 -4.22
N ARG A 56 -5.43 25.64 -4.05
CA ARG A 56 -6.75 25.41 -3.45
C ARG A 56 -6.70 25.03 -1.97
N MET A 57 -6.02 23.95 -1.62
CA MET A 57 -5.80 23.48 -0.26
C MET A 57 -4.39 22.92 -0.16
N ASP A 58 -3.60 23.47 0.75
CA ASP A 58 -2.23 23.01 1.00
C ASP A 58 -2.21 21.65 1.74
N GLY A 59 -1.02 21.01 1.75
CA GLY A 59 -0.86 19.69 2.33
C GLY A 59 -1.10 19.66 3.85
N PHE A 60 -0.75 20.74 4.57
CA PHE A 60 -0.96 20.82 6.01
C PHE A 60 -2.43 20.89 6.37
N GLU A 61 -3.19 21.73 5.67
CA GLU A 61 -4.63 21.86 5.85
C GLU A 61 -5.36 20.56 5.49
N ALA A 62 -4.95 19.89 4.40
CA ALA A 62 -5.53 18.62 4.01
C ALA A 62 -5.32 17.54 5.08
N VAL A 63 -4.09 17.41 5.60
CA VAL A 63 -3.77 16.42 6.64
C VAL A 63 -4.48 16.77 7.96
N ARG A 64 -4.57 18.05 8.33
CA ARG A 64 -5.33 18.47 9.50
C ARG A 64 -6.78 18.00 9.42
N ARG A 65 -7.47 18.26 8.30
CA ARG A 65 -8.87 17.83 8.09
C ARG A 65 -9.03 16.31 8.05
N MET A 66 -8.05 15.61 7.48
CA MET A 66 -7.99 14.16 7.50
C MET A 66 -7.96 13.64 8.95
N ARG A 67 -7.08 14.19 9.80
CA ARG A 67 -6.98 13.81 11.22
C ARG A 67 -8.23 14.17 12.03
N GLU A 68 -8.86 15.31 11.77
CA GLU A 68 -10.14 15.72 12.38
C GLU A 68 -11.29 14.72 12.08
N ARG A 69 -11.22 14.02 10.94
CA ARG A 69 -12.16 12.94 10.57
C ARG A 69 -11.81 11.59 11.19
N GLY A 70 -10.73 11.50 11.96
CA GLY A 70 -10.25 10.26 12.58
C GLY A 70 -9.45 9.35 11.64
N ASP A 71 -9.11 9.81 10.45
CA ASP A 71 -8.26 9.06 9.52
C ASP A 71 -6.82 9.08 10.01
N ALA A 72 -6.27 7.90 10.31
CA ALA A 72 -4.92 7.68 10.81
C ALA A 72 -3.93 7.21 9.74
N THR A 73 -4.29 7.27 8.46
CA THR A 73 -3.40 6.90 7.34
C THR A 73 -2.03 7.57 7.50
N PRO A 74 -0.93 6.81 7.46
CA PRO A 74 0.41 7.37 7.57
C PRO A 74 0.71 8.37 6.47
N VAL A 75 1.28 9.53 6.83
CA VAL A 75 1.56 10.64 5.92
C VAL A 75 3.05 10.93 5.85
N LEU A 76 3.57 11.03 4.61
CA LEU A 76 4.88 11.57 4.26
C LEU A 76 4.69 12.90 3.55
N PHE A 77 5.22 13.98 4.11
CA PHE A 77 5.25 15.25 3.40
C PHE A 77 6.46 15.36 2.46
N LEU A 78 6.22 15.82 1.23
CA LEU A 78 7.24 16.33 0.32
C LEU A 78 7.26 17.86 0.43
N THR A 79 8.43 18.47 0.56
CA THR A 79 8.49 19.92 0.74
C THR A 79 9.76 20.52 0.14
N ALA A 80 9.64 21.69 -0.47
CA ALA A 80 10.78 22.54 -0.80
C ALA A 80 11.29 23.35 0.42
N ARG A 81 10.55 23.31 1.54
CA ARG A 81 10.90 24.03 2.76
C ARG A 81 11.78 23.18 3.65
N ASP A 82 12.99 23.60 3.86
CA ASP A 82 13.99 22.98 4.75
C ASP A 82 13.99 23.56 6.17
N ALA A 83 13.17 24.60 6.42
CA ALA A 83 13.09 25.24 7.73
C ALA A 83 12.65 24.24 8.81
N VAL A 84 13.36 24.24 9.93
CA VAL A 84 13.06 23.37 11.07
C VAL A 84 11.64 23.60 11.60
N SER A 85 11.17 24.87 11.58
CA SER A 85 9.80 25.23 11.99
C SER A 85 8.72 24.54 11.19
N ASP A 86 8.88 24.42 9.87
CA ASP A 86 7.88 23.78 9.00
C ASP A 86 7.83 22.25 9.22
N ARG A 87 8.99 21.63 9.47
CA ARG A 87 9.06 20.21 9.82
C ARG A 87 8.43 19.91 11.16
N VAL A 88 8.66 20.75 12.16
CA VAL A 88 8.03 20.62 13.49
C VAL A 88 6.52 20.79 13.37
N ALA A 89 6.04 21.82 12.67
CA ALA A 89 4.60 22.04 12.47
C ALA A 89 3.92 20.85 11.79
N GLY A 90 4.54 20.23 10.77
CA GLY A 90 3.97 19.08 10.10
C GLY A 90 3.95 17.81 10.96
N LEU A 91 4.97 17.58 11.77
CA LEU A 91 4.99 16.45 12.72
C LEU A 91 3.95 16.63 13.82
N ASP A 92 3.76 17.87 14.33
CA ASP A 92 2.74 18.19 15.31
C ASP A 92 1.31 18.01 14.77
N LEU A 93 1.11 18.15 13.44
CA LEU A 93 -0.14 17.84 12.75
C LEU A 93 -0.39 16.31 12.58
N GLY A 94 0.54 15.46 13.04
CA GLY A 94 0.41 14.03 12.98
C GLY A 94 0.92 13.39 11.67
N ALA A 95 1.84 14.06 10.97
CA ALA A 95 2.60 13.42 9.90
C ALA A 95 3.60 12.41 10.50
N ASN A 96 3.88 11.36 9.73
CA ASN A 96 4.78 10.29 10.15
C ASN A 96 6.24 10.56 9.75
N ASP A 97 6.46 11.31 8.66
CA ASP A 97 7.80 11.63 8.18
C ASP A 97 7.80 12.82 7.20
N TYR A 98 9.00 13.28 6.84
CA TYR A 98 9.27 14.42 5.98
C TYR A 98 10.39 14.11 4.99
N LEU A 99 10.24 14.56 3.75
CA LEU A 99 11.26 14.43 2.70
C LEU A 99 11.42 15.75 1.94
N VAL A 100 12.63 16.30 1.97
CA VAL A 100 12.93 17.60 1.35
C VAL A 100 13.23 17.43 -0.13
N LYS A 101 12.62 18.26 -0.98
CA LYS A 101 12.92 18.39 -2.42
C LYS A 101 14.22 19.20 -2.63
N PRO A 102 15.16 18.79 -3.53
CA PRO A 102 15.12 17.56 -4.32
C PRO A 102 15.52 16.32 -3.52
N PHE A 103 14.89 15.18 -3.78
CA PHE A 103 15.11 13.92 -3.06
C PHE A 103 15.51 12.77 -4.00
N SER A 104 16.11 11.74 -3.41
CA SER A 104 16.33 10.47 -4.09
C SER A 104 15.06 9.60 -4.03
N PHE A 105 14.70 8.95 -5.16
CA PHE A 105 13.59 8.00 -5.17
C PHE A 105 13.86 6.76 -4.29
N ASP A 106 15.12 6.37 -4.12
CA ASP A 106 15.50 5.29 -3.21
C ASP A 106 15.22 5.67 -1.75
N GLU A 107 15.44 6.94 -1.39
CA GLU A 107 15.09 7.47 -0.07
C GLU A 107 13.56 7.50 0.12
N LEU A 108 12.82 8.00 -0.85
CA LEU A 108 11.35 8.00 -0.84
C LEU A 108 10.81 6.58 -0.60
N LEU A 109 11.28 5.61 -1.37
CA LEU A 109 10.87 4.21 -1.24
C LEU A 109 11.26 3.61 0.13
N ALA A 110 12.43 3.96 0.67
CA ALA A 110 12.85 3.51 1.98
C ALA A 110 11.95 4.04 3.10
N ARG A 111 11.57 5.33 3.05
CA ARG A 111 10.66 5.97 4.01
C ARG A 111 9.26 5.36 3.95
N ILE A 112 8.72 5.15 2.75
CA ILE A 112 7.42 4.49 2.57
C ILE A 112 7.43 3.09 3.18
N ARG A 113 8.47 2.28 2.93
CA ARG A 113 8.60 0.96 3.56
C ARG A 113 8.59 1.01 5.08
N VAL A 114 9.23 2.00 5.69
CA VAL A 114 9.22 2.18 7.14
C VAL A 114 7.82 2.56 7.64
N MET A 115 7.16 3.50 6.98
CA MET A 115 5.84 4.00 7.37
C MET A 115 4.74 2.96 7.24
N THR A 116 4.78 2.15 6.19
CA THR A 116 3.77 1.12 5.92
C THR A 116 3.99 -0.18 6.71
N ARG A 117 5.09 -0.24 7.47
CA ARG A 117 5.33 -1.35 8.39
C ARG A 117 4.31 -1.29 9.52
N LYS A 118 3.28 -2.14 9.47
CA LYS A 118 2.31 -2.26 10.58
C LYS A 118 3.06 -2.64 11.85
N SER A 119 2.78 -1.94 12.94
CA SER A 119 3.37 -2.10 14.28
C SER A 119 2.93 -3.41 14.95
N ALA A 120 3.23 -4.53 14.36
CA ALA A 120 3.06 -5.85 14.96
C ALA A 120 4.46 -6.39 15.34
N GLY A 121 5.10 -5.76 16.32
CA GLY A 121 6.16 -6.37 17.14
C GLY A 121 7.37 -7.07 16.48
N ALA A 122 7.50 -7.02 15.15
CA ALA A 122 8.59 -7.68 14.45
C ALA A 122 9.19 -6.80 13.35
N SER A 123 10.47 -6.57 13.44
CA SER A 123 11.34 -5.85 12.52
C SER A 123 11.57 -6.60 11.17
N THR A 124 10.63 -7.39 10.69
CA THR A 124 10.86 -8.23 9.51
C THR A 124 9.90 -7.87 8.38
N SER A 125 10.47 -7.55 7.21
CA SER A 125 9.75 -7.49 5.93
C SER A 125 9.34 -8.89 5.42
N VAL A 126 9.54 -9.91 6.23
CA VAL A 126 9.30 -11.33 5.90
C VAL A 126 8.07 -11.82 6.63
N TYR A 127 7.08 -12.25 5.88
CA TYR A 127 5.84 -12.85 6.37
C TYR A 127 5.84 -14.35 6.09
N THR A 128 5.33 -15.16 7.03
CA THR A 128 5.30 -16.61 6.89
C THR A 128 3.91 -17.20 7.19
N CYS A 129 3.57 -18.24 6.44
CA CYS A 129 2.40 -19.07 6.71
C CYS A 129 2.76 -20.52 6.32
N GLY A 130 2.96 -21.38 7.33
CA GLY A 130 3.55 -22.70 7.12
C GLY A 130 4.92 -22.61 6.47
N ASP A 131 5.07 -23.30 5.38
CA ASP A 131 6.26 -23.34 4.54
C ASP A 131 6.30 -22.24 3.46
N LEU A 132 5.29 -21.36 3.43
CA LEU A 132 5.23 -20.20 2.55
C LEU A 132 5.91 -19.01 3.21
N THR A 133 6.83 -18.37 2.50
CA THR A 133 7.50 -17.13 2.93
C THR A 133 7.36 -16.08 1.85
N LEU A 134 6.97 -14.87 2.24
CA LEU A 134 6.95 -13.67 1.41
C LEU A 134 7.88 -12.64 2.02
N ASP A 135 8.91 -12.24 1.30
CA ASP A 135 9.78 -11.12 1.64
C ASP A 135 9.36 -9.91 0.80
N GLU A 136 8.80 -8.93 1.49
CA GLU A 136 8.34 -7.70 0.88
C GLU A 136 9.49 -6.81 0.38
N ALA A 137 10.61 -6.79 1.11
CA ALA A 137 11.74 -5.93 0.76
C ALA A 137 12.42 -6.38 -0.53
N SER A 138 12.58 -7.69 -0.72
CA SER A 138 13.15 -8.27 -1.94
C SER A 138 12.10 -8.66 -2.99
N HIS A 139 10.80 -8.50 -2.68
CA HIS A 139 9.69 -8.99 -3.49
C HIS A 139 9.83 -10.47 -3.90
N THR A 140 10.33 -11.29 -2.98
CA THR A 140 10.49 -12.72 -3.22
C THR A 140 9.44 -13.54 -2.48
N VAL A 141 9.00 -14.61 -3.13
CA VAL A 141 8.10 -15.59 -2.53
C VAL A 141 8.73 -16.96 -2.67
N THR A 142 8.76 -17.70 -1.57
CA THR A 142 9.23 -19.09 -1.57
C THR A 142 8.21 -19.98 -0.85
N ARG A 143 8.12 -21.24 -1.26
CA ARG A 143 7.37 -22.27 -0.57
C ARG A 143 8.16 -23.55 -0.53
N ALA A 144 8.37 -24.11 0.68
CA ALA A 144 9.28 -25.24 0.90
C ALA A 144 10.63 -25.02 0.17
N ASP A 145 11.24 -23.83 0.35
CA ASP A 145 12.50 -23.37 -0.26
C ASP A 145 12.49 -23.24 -1.79
N GLN A 146 11.37 -23.50 -2.46
CA GLN A 146 11.20 -23.30 -3.88
C GLN A 146 10.72 -21.88 -4.19
N LYS A 147 11.45 -21.16 -5.05
CA LYS A 147 11.07 -19.82 -5.49
C LYS A 147 9.81 -19.87 -6.34
N ILE A 148 8.83 -19.02 -6.00
CA ILE A 148 7.59 -18.84 -6.76
C ILE A 148 7.62 -17.50 -7.48
N GLU A 149 7.47 -17.52 -8.80
CA GLU A 149 7.40 -16.30 -9.60
C GLU A 149 5.95 -15.81 -9.71
N LEU A 150 5.70 -14.62 -9.15
CA LEU A 150 4.42 -13.95 -9.17
C LEU A 150 4.49 -12.68 -10.02
N SER A 151 3.41 -12.41 -10.76
CA SER A 151 3.19 -11.07 -11.33
C SER A 151 2.93 -10.03 -10.21
N ALA A 152 3.00 -8.73 -10.54
CA ALA A 152 2.76 -7.67 -9.57
C ALA A 152 1.40 -7.79 -8.86
N LYS A 153 0.33 -8.12 -9.60
CA LYS A 153 -1.01 -8.27 -9.03
C LYS A 153 -1.15 -9.56 -8.20
N GLU A 154 -0.58 -10.68 -8.64
CA GLU A 154 -0.53 -11.91 -7.85
C GLU A 154 0.21 -11.70 -6.52
N PHE A 155 1.35 -10.98 -6.58
CA PHE A 155 2.11 -10.62 -5.38
C PHE A 155 1.27 -9.75 -4.44
N GLY A 156 0.60 -8.70 -4.97
CA GLY A 156 -0.26 -7.83 -4.17
C GLY A 156 -1.41 -8.57 -3.49
N VAL A 157 -2.06 -9.52 -4.19
CA VAL A 157 -3.12 -10.36 -3.58
C VAL A 157 -2.55 -11.27 -2.50
N LEU A 158 -1.39 -11.90 -2.74
CA LEU A 158 -0.74 -12.74 -1.74
C LEU A 158 -0.27 -11.94 -0.52
N ASP A 159 0.30 -10.75 -0.73
CA ASP A 159 0.72 -9.84 0.34
C ASP A 159 -0.49 -9.43 1.19
N CYS A 160 -1.61 -9.07 0.57
CA CYS A 160 -2.85 -8.76 1.27
C CYS A 160 -3.33 -9.93 2.15
N LEU A 161 -3.27 -11.15 1.64
CA LEU A 161 -3.67 -12.35 2.38
C LEU A 161 -2.72 -12.69 3.53
N ILE A 162 -1.40 -12.64 3.30
CA ILE A 162 -0.42 -13.09 4.30
C ILE A 162 -0.29 -12.12 5.46
N ARG A 163 -0.46 -10.81 5.23
CA ARG A 163 -0.52 -9.78 6.28
C ARG A 163 -1.75 -9.93 7.18
N ASN A 164 -2.81 -10.51 6.65
CA ASN A 164 -4.05 -10.78 7.38
C ASN A 164 -4.23 -12.29 7.63
N LYS A 165 -3.12 -13.03 7.80
CA LYS A 165 -3.13 -14.47 8.06
C LYS A 165 -4.13 -14.86 9.16
N GLY A 166 -4.97 -15.84 8.87
CA GLY A 166 -6.02 -16.32 9.76
C GLY A 166 -7.34 -15.53 9.71
N SER A 167 -7.35 -14.34 9.09
CA SER A 167 -8.57 -13.54 8.92
C SER A 167 -9.18 -13.77 7.55
N VAL A 168 -10.51 -13.80 7.46
CA VAL A 168 -11.22 -13.89 6.18
C VAL A 168 -11.29 -12.52 5.56
N LEU A 169 -10.79 -12.38 4.34
CA LEU A 169 -10.87 -11.15 3.57
C LEU A 169 -11.99 -11.23 2.52
N SER A 170 -12.85 -10.23 2.48
CA SER A 170 -13.89 -10.11 1.46
C SER A 170 -13.28 -9.80 0.09
N ARG A 171 -14.06 -9.98 -0.97
CA ARG A 171 -13.69 -9.56 -2.34
C ARG A 171 -13.36 -8.07 -2.39
N GLU A 172 -14.25 -7.26 -1.86
CA GLU A 172 -14.10 -5.81 -1.80
C GLU A 172 -12.81 -5.38 -1.07
N THR A 173 -12.52 -6.01 0.08
CA THR A 173 -11.27 -5.74 0.82
C THR A 173 -10.03 -6.02 -0.04
N ILE A 174 -10.03 -7.13 -0.79
CA ILE A 174 -8.89 -7.49 -1.65
C ILE A 174 -8.81 -6.54 -2.86
N GLU A 175 -9.95 -6.21 -3.48
CA GLU A 175 -10.01 -5.24 -4.58
C GLU A 175 -9.46 -3.89 -4.16
N ASN A 176 -9.95 -3.33 -3.07
CA ASN A 176 -9.51 -2.02 -2.55
C ASN A 176 -8.02 -1.96 -2.21
N ASN A 177 -7.41 -3.08 -1.78
CA ASN A 177 -5.98 -3.12 -1.44
C ASN A 177 -5.06 -3.36 -2.64
N VAL A 178 -5.56 -3.93 -3.75
CA VAL A 178 -4.71 -4.40 -4.86
C VAL A 178 -4.95 -3.64 -6.16
N TRP A 179 -6.14 -3.06 -6.35
CA TRP A 179 -6.47 -2.27 -7.54
C TRP A 179 -6.68 -0.80 -7.20
N ASN A 180 -6.48 0.09 -8.18
CA ASN A 180 -6.62 1.53 -8.02
C ASN A 180 -8.09 1.94 -7.97
N TYR A 181 -8.36 3.14 -7.45
CA TYR A 181 -9.71 3.70 -7.30
C TYR A 181 -10.49 3.76 -8.62
N ASP A 182 -9.84 4.15 -9.71
CA ASP A 182 -10.45 4.27 -11.05
C ASP A 182 -10.55 2.94 -11.81
N TRP A 183 -10.32 1.81 -11.12
CA TRP A 183 -10.37 0.53 -11.81
C TRP A 183 -11.81 0.02 -11.97
N GLU A 184 -12.37 0.15 -13.18
CA GLU A 184 -13.68 -0.34 -13.56
C GLU A 184 -13.69 -1.82 -13.99
N GLY A 185 -12.95 -2.67 -13.31
CA GLY A 185 -12.81 -4.07 -13.68
C GLY A 185 -14.01 -4.95 -13.37
N GLY A 186 -14.04 -6.13 -14.01
CA GLY A 186 -15.14 -7.08 -13.87
C GLY A 186 -15.25 -7.70 -12.47
N THR A 187 -16.46 -8.07 -12.09
CA THR A 187 -16.85 -8.58 -10.76
C THR A 187 -16.14 -9.87 -10.31
N ASN A 188 -15.35 -10.52 -11.15
CA ASN A 188 -14.68 -11.80 -10.88
C ASN A 188 -13.14 -11.73 -10.90
N VAL A 189 -12.56 -10.54 -10.94
CA VAL A 189 -11.09 -10.40 -11.03
C VAL A 189 -10.37 -11.07 -9.88
N VAL A 190 -10.86 -10.92 -8.65
CA VAL A 190 -10.24 -11.55 -7.47
C VAL A 190 -10.27 -13.07 -7.59
N ASP A 191 -11.38 -13.66 -8.07
CA ASP A 191 -11.49 -15.11 -8.27
C ASP A 191 -10.46 -15.63 -9.27
N VAL A 192 -10.22 -14.88 -10.34
CA VAL A 192 -9.20 -15.22 -11.36
C VAL A 192 -7.80 -15.22 -10.73
N TYR A 193 -7.45 -14.16 -9.98
CA TYR A 193 -6.14 -14.09 -9.31
C TYR A 193 -5.99 -15.12 -8.19
N MET A 194 -7.06 -15.45 -7.45
CA MET A 194 -7.07 -16.56 -6.50
C MET A 194 -6.81 -17.91 -7.17
N SER A 195 -7.38 -18.12 -8.35
CA SER A 195 -7.10 -19.32 -9.15
C SER A 195 -5.62 -19.39 -9.57
N TYR A 196 -5.06 -18.26 -10.04
CA TYR A 196 -3.65 -18.19 -10.43
C TYR A 196 -2.72 -18.43 -9.23
N LEU A 197 -3.00 -17.82 -8.09
CA LEU A 197 -2.24 -18.01 -6.86
C LEU A 197 -2.29 -19.45 -6.38
N ARG A 198 -3.47 -20.08 -6.32
CA ARG A 198 -3.58 -21.49 -5.94
C ARG A 198 -2.78 -22.41 -6.83
N ARG A 199 -2.76 -22.13 -8.14
CA ARG A 199 -1.96 -22.91 -9.08
C ARG A 199 -0.46 -22.81 -8.81
N LYS A 200 0.02 -21.62 -8.35
CA LYS A 200 1.44 -21.36 -8.09
C LYS A 200 1.85 -21.69 -6.67
N VAL A 201 1.01 -21.36 -5.70
CA VAL A 201 1.33 -21.46 -4.27
C VAL A 201 0.91 -22.82 -3.71
N ASP A 202 -0.25 -23.35 -4.12
CA ASP A 202 -0.82 -24.57 -3.52
C ASP A 202 -0.67 -25.83 -4.38
N SER A 203 -0.56 -25.70 -5.70
CA SER A 203 -0.44 -26.88 -6.58
C SER A 203 0.91 -27.55 -6.36
N GLY A 204 0.87 -28.87 -6.18
CA GLY A 204 2.09 -29.67 -5.92
C GLY A 204 2.44 -29.80 -4.42
N PHE A 205 1.76 -29.08 -3.53
CA PHE A 205 1.95 -29.20 -2.10
C PHE A 205 0.77 -29.95 -1.46
N GLU A 206 1.05 -30.79 -0.46
CA GLU A 206 0.03 -31.57 0.24
C GLU A 206 -0.93 -30.65 1.01
N LYS A 207 -0.37 -29.74 1.82
CA LYS A 207 -1.12 -28.74 2.57
C LYS A 207 -1.47 -27.55 1.71
N LYS A 208 -2.75 -27.21 1.64
CA LYS A 208 -3.24 -26.00 0.97
C LYS A 208 -3.29 -24.86 1.98
N LEU A 209 -2.88 -23.68 1.57
CA LEU A 209 -2.85 -22.50 2.44
C LEU A 209 -3.95 -21.50 2.11
N ILE A 210 -4.41 -21.45 0.85
CA ILE A 210 -5.43 -20.49 0.42
C ILE A 210 -6.81 -21.18 0.42
N HIS A 211 -7.64 -20.81 1.38
CA HIS A 211 -8.98 -21.38 1.56
C HIS A 211 -10.07 -20.40 1.13
N THR A 212 -11.19 -20.94 0.62
CA THR A 212 -12.40 -20.16 0.35
C THR A 212 -13.38 -20.34 1.50
N VAL A 213 -13.85 -19.23 2.04
CA VAL A 213 -15.00 -19.20 2.94
C VAL A 213 -16.22 -18.81 2.12
N ARG A 214 -17.08 -19.79 1.80
CA ARG A 214 -18.22 -19.61 0.88
C ARG A 214 -19.12 -18.46 1.32
N GLY A 215 -19.43 -17.58 0.39
CA GLY A 215 -20.29 -16.41 0.61
C GLY A 215 -19.63 -15.25 1.38
N VAL A 216 -18.35 -15.40 1.84
CA VAL A 216 -17.64 -14.38 2.62
C VAL A 216 -16.37 -13.90 1.90
N GLY A 217 -15.48 -14.83 1.49
CA GLY A 217 -14.19 -14.45 0.88
C GLY A 217 -13.13 -15.53 0.98
N TRP A 218 -11.89 -15.12 1.23
CA TRP A 218 -10.72 -16.01 1.28
C TRP A 218 -9.90 -15.78 2.54
N VAL A 219 -9.19 -16.79 2.95
CA VAL A 219 -8.28 -16.75 4.10
C VAL A 219 -7.01 -17.53 3.77
N LEU A 220 -5.87 -17.00 4.20
CA LEU A 220 -4.58 -17.69 4.18
C LEU A 220 -4.32 -18.23 5.60
N ARG A 221 -4.19 -19.54 5.73
CA ARG A 221 -3.90 -20.20 7.00
C ARG A 221 -3.33 -21.60 6.80
N GLU A 222 -2.67 -22.11 7.81
CA GLU A 222 -2.39 -23.53 7.98
C GLU A 222 -3.63 -24.21 8.53
N GLU A 223 -3.93 -25.39 8.06
CA GLU A 223 -4.94 -26.27 8.69
C GLU A 223 -4.42 -26.90 9.98
#